data_f62c2abd16328ae8e538d9e5de66cfd6
#
_entry.id   f62c2abd16328ae8e538d9e5de66cfd6
#
_cell.length_a   1.000
_cell.length_b   1.000
_cell.length_c   1.000
_cell.angle_alpha   90.00
_cell.angle_beta   90.00
_cell.angle_gamma   90.00
#
_symmetry.space_group_name_H-M   'P 1'
#
loop_
_entity.id
_entity.type
_entity.pdbx_description
1 polymer ?
#
loop_
_entity_poly.entity_id
_entity_poly.type
_entity_poly.pdbx_seq_one_letter_code
_entity_poly.pdbx_strand_id
1 'polypeptide(L)'
;MCIRDSRLAGGIDPFSAGNALREIVPAIKALWRGDYTGEGEHWSFPKTTSSPKPQQTPNPPIWIAARDQNSHDFAVKEGCNVQVTPLWLGDEEVSSLMEKFDIACKNYSDIERPKIMVLRHTFVAETEEEILQGAKDISRFYCYFGAWFKNERPIEQGLIEKLTDEEMAGLEMYSPENMRKNSVIGSPEEVIARIKFCEDLGYDEYSYWIDSSMDFETKKKSLELFIEKVMPAFN
;
A
#
# COMPACT_ATOMS: atom_id res chain seq x y z
N MET A 1 4.83 9.23 -8.48
CA MET A 1 5.36 10.44 -7.80
C MET A 1 5.08 10.30 -6.31
N CYS A 2 6.09 10.34 -5.47
CA CYS A 2 5.90 10.20 -4.02
C CYS A 2 5.48 11.52 -3.40
N ILE A 3 4.48 11.48 -2.55
CA ILE A 3 4.00 12.62 -1.78
C ILE A 3 5.15 13.27 -0.97
N ARG A 4 6.15 12.48 -0.54
CA ARG A 4 7.33 12.96 0.16
C ARG A 4 8.16 13.94 -0.68
N ASP A 5 8.42 13.63 -1.96
CA ASP A 5 9.20 14.50 -2.85
C ASP A 5 8.48 15.82 -3.11
N SER A 6 7.17 15.74 -3.35
CA SER A 6 6.34 16.92 -3.56
C SER A 6 6.30 17.82 -2.32
N ARG A 7 6.33 17.24 -1.12
CA ARG A 7 6.38 17.99 0.13
C ARG A 7 7.72 18.66 0.36
N LEU A 8 8.83 17.92 0.15
CA LEU A 8 10.18 18.49 0.25
C LEU A 8 10.37 19.63 -0.76
N ALA A 9 9.94 19.44 -2.00
CA ALA A 9 9.98 20.47 -3.03
C ALA A 9 9.11 21.70 -2.69
N GLY A 10 8.00 21.49 -1.98
CA GLY A 10 7.13 22.55 -1.49
C GLY A 10 7.53 23.15 -0.13
N GLY A 11 8.66 22.74 0.45
CA GLY A 11 9.09 23.20 1.77
C GLY A 11 8.24 22.71 2.93
N ILE A 12 7.48 21.63 2.74
CA ILE A 12 6.59 21.05 3.75
C ILE A 12 7.32 19.91 4.46
N ASP A 13 7.37 19.94 5.79
CA ASP A 13 7.90 18.84 6.59
C ASP A 13 7.14 17.54 6.35
N PRO A 14 7.79 16.48 5.82
CA PRO A 14 7.14 15.19 5.60
C PRO A 14 6.62 14.53 6.88
N PHE A 15 7.22 14.82 8.03
CA PHE A 15 6.83 14.25 9.32
C PHE A 15 5.52 14.84 9.89
N SER A 16 5.12 16.02 9.42
CA SER A 16 3.83 16.63 9.78
C SER A 16 2.62 15.96 9.10
N ALA A 17 2.87 15.08 8.12
CA ALA A 17 1.85 14.47 7.27
C ALA A 17 0.74 13.72 8.04
N GLY A 18 1.14 12.99 9.08
CA GLY A 18 0.20 12.23 9.91
C GLY A 18 -0.77 13.14 10.65
N ASN A 19 -0.29 14.26 11.18
CA ASN A 19 -1.12 15.23 11.88
C ASN A 19 -2.08 15.94 10.93
N ALA A 20 -1.57 16.37 9.75
CA ALA A 20 -2.40 16.97 8.71
C ALA A 20 -3.53 16.01 8.24
N LEU A 21 -3.24 14.69 8.13
CA LEU A 21 -4.24 13.68 7.79
C LEU A 21 -5.31 13.57 8.90
N ARG A 22 -4.91 13.61 10.17
CA ARG A 22 -5.83 13.52 11.31
C ARG A 22 -6.80 14.70 11.38
N GLU A 23 -6.43 15.85 10.84
CA GLU A 23 -7.33 17.01 10.76
C GLU A 23 -8.21 16.96 9.51
N ILE A 24 -7.65 16.58 8.35
CA ILE A 24 -8.39 16.70 7.09
C ILE A 24 -9.46 15.61 6.91
N VAL A 25 -9.27 14.39 7.43
CA VAL A 25 -10.26 13.30 7.27
C VAL A 25 -11.59 13.63 7.95
N PRO A 26 -11.64 14.07 9.24
CA PRO A 26 -12.88 14.54 9.85
C PRO A 26 -13.50 15.74 9.14
N ALA A 27 -12.67 16.69 8.68
CA ALA A 27 -13.13 17.87 7.95
C ALA A 27 -13.80 17.50 6.62
N ILE A 28 -13.25 16.55 5.85
CA ILE A 28 -13.86 16.04 4.61
C ILE A 28 -15.23 15.43 4.92
N LYS A 29 -15.34 14.59 5.94
CA LYS A 29 -16.60 13.98 6.35
C LYS A 29 -17.65 15.02 6.77
N ALA A 30 -17.22 16.08 7.47
CA ALA A 30 -18.09 17.17 7.86
C ALA A 30 -18.57 17.97 6.65
N LEU A 31 -17.68 18.28 5.70
CA LEU A 31 -18.00 18.97 4.44
C LEU A 31 -18.97 18.16 3.56
N TRP A 32 -18.87 16.83 3.57
CA TRP A 32 -19.83 15.99 2.84
C TRP A 32 -21.24 16.02 3.43
N ARG A 33 -21.36 16.23 4.76
CA ARG A 33 -22.65 16.31 5.46
C ARG A 33 -23.27 17.71 5.40
N GLY A 34 -22.46 18.76 5.47
CA GLY A 34 -22.96 20.14 5.52
C GLY A 34 -21.87 21.17 5.24
N ASP A 35 -22.15 22.41 5.64
CA ASP A 35 -21.16 23.46 5.68
C ASP A 35 -20.22 23.25 6.86
N TYR A 36 -18.94 23.57 6.67
CA TYR A 36 -17.92 23.37 7.70
C TYR A 36 -16.89 24.52 7.69
N THR A 37 -16.41 24.90 8.87
CA THR A 37 -15.29 25.81 9.06
C THR A 37 -14.11 25.01 9.62
N GLY A 38 -12.96 25.06 8.98
CA GLY A 38 -11.73 24.42 9.47
C GLY A 38 -10.98 25.38 10.39
N GLU A 39 -10.65 24.92 11.61
CA GLU A 39 -9.90 25.67 12.62
C GLU A 39 -8.72 24.85 13.15
N GLY A 40 -8.10 24.02 12.30
CA GLY A 40 -6.96 23.18 12.65
C GLY A 40 -5.61 23.89 12.53
N GLU A 41 -4.58 23.28 13.04
CA GLU A 41 -3.20 23.74 12.92
C GLU A 41 -2.68 23.64 11.48
N HIS A 42 -3.02 22.54 10.78
CA HIS A 42 -2.59 22.27 9.41
C HIS A 42 -3.60 22.74 8.37
N TRP A 43 -4.88 22.72 8.70
CA TRP A 43 -5.98 23.09 7.79
C TRP A 43 -6.93 24.09 8.45
N SER A 44 -6.78 25.37 8.07
CA SER A 44 -7.66 26.44 8.49
C SER A 44 -8.29 27.11 7.26
N PHE A 45 -9.63 27.14 7.23
CA PHE A 45 -10.38 27.74 6.12
C PHE A 45 -11.75 28.25 6.60
N PRO A 46 -12.31 29.27 5.94
CA PRO A 46 -13.61 29.83 6.30
C PRO A 46 -14.72 28.82 6.02
N LYS A 47 -15.93 29.15 6.47
CA LYS A 47 -17.14 28.37 6.19
C LYS A 47 -17.22 28.04 4.70
N THR A 48 -17.16 26.75 4.41
CA THR A 48 -17.06 26.21 3.05
C THR A 48 -18.11 25.12 2.85
N THR A 49 -18.63 25.04 1.64
CA THR A 49 -19.61 24.03 1.20
C THR A 49 -18.96 23.13 0.15
N SER A 50 -19.06 21.80 0.33
CA SER A 50 -18.74 20.84 -0.73
C SER A 50 -19.97 20.63 -1.62
N SER A 51 -19.81 20.78 -2.93
CA SER A 51 -20.87 20.56 -3.92
C SER A 51 -20.27 19.91 -5.19
N PRO A 52 -20.89 18.86 -5.75
CA PRO A 52 -22.10 18.19 -5.24
C PRO A 52 -21.83 17.40 -3.97
N LYS A 53 -22.89 17.06 -3.23
CA LYS A 53 -22.80 16.14 -2.09
C LYS A 53 -22.65 14.70 -2.57
N PRO A 54 -21.94 13.81 -1.82
CA PRO A 54 -21.90 12.38 -2.13
C PRO A 54 -23.30 11.76 -2.16
N GLN A 55 -23.47 10.77 -3.03
CA GLN A 55 -24.71 9.97 -3.06
C GLN A 55 -24.70 8.82 -2.04
N GLN A 56 -23.50 8.36 -1.64
CA GLN A 56 -23.35 7.28 -0.67
C GLN A 56 -23.69 7.76 0.76
N THR A 57 -24.28 6.87 1.55
CA THR A 57 -24.64 7.13 2.95
C THR A 57 -23.88 6.14 3.85
N PRO A 58 -23.23 6.62 4.92
CA PRO A 58 -23.15 8.01 5.39
C PRO A 58 -22.20 8.91 4.57
N ASN A 59 -21.29 8.32 3.79
CA ASN A 59 -20.35 8.97 2.87
C ASN A 59 -19.64 7.89 2.01
N PRO A 60 -18.93 8.28 0.95
CA PRO A 60 -18.05 7.36 0.24
C PRO A 60 -17.08 6.66 1.20
N PRO A 61 -16.74 5.36 0.98
CA PRO A 61 -15.76 4.68 1.82
C PRO A 61 -14.40 5.36 1.68
N ILE A 62 -13.77 5.63 2.84
CA ILE A 62 -12.42 6.20 2.90
C ILE A 62 -11.47 5.06 3.26
N TRP A 63 -10.37 4.93 2.51
CA TRP A 63 -9.29 4.01 2.78
C TRP A 63 -8.06 4.78 3.27
N ILE A 64 -7.50 4.38 4.40
CA ILE A 64 -6.30 4.99 4.99
C ILE A 64 -5.16 3.99 4.93
N ALA A 65 -4.03 4.42 4.36
CA ALA A 65 -2.79 3.66 4.43
C ALA A 65 -2.25 3.70 5.87
N ALA A 66 -2.17 2.53 6.51
CA ALA A 66 -1.71 2.38 7.88
C ALA A 66 -0.52 1.43 7.97
N ARG A 67 0.45 1.74 8.83
CA ARG A 67 1.61 0.90 9.07
C ARG A 67 1.98 0.76 10.55
N ASP A 68 1.87 1.83 11.31
CA ASP A 68 2.09 1.85 12.76
C ASP A 68 0.75 1.78 13.52
N GLN A 69 0.80 1.47 14.83
CA GLN A 69 -0.39 1.35 15.66
C GLN A 69 -1.25 2.62 15.64
N ASN A 70 -0.62 3.80 15.71
CA ASN A 70 -1.37 5.07 15.74
C ASN A 70 -2.17 5.32 14.48
N SER A 71 -1.66 4.88 13.31
CA SER A 71 -2.38 5.01 12.04
C SER A 71 -3.55 4.02 11.92
N HIS A 72 -3.41 2.80 12.46
CA HIS A 72 -4.52 1.85 12.57
C HIS A 72 -5.59 2.36 13.54
N ASP A 73 -5.19 2.80 14.74
CA ASP A 73 -6.11 3.38 15.73
C ASP A 73 -6.88 4.56 15.15
N PHE A 74 -6.22 5.45 14.44
CA PHE A 74 -6.88 6.58 13.81
C PHE A 74 -7.89 6.15 12.72
N ALA A 75 -7.51 5.21 11.86
CA ALA A 75 -8.39 4.73 10.81
C ALA A 75 -9.66 4.09 11.37
N VAL A 76 -9.50 3.18 12.35
CA VAL A 76 -10.63 2.50 12.99
C VAL A 76 -11.50 3.49 13.75
N LYS A 77 -10.92 4.38 14.57
CA LYS A 77 -11.64 5.44 15.31
C LYS A 77 -12.52 6.28 14.37
N GLU A 78 -12.01 6.61 13.20
CA GLU A 78 -12.74 7.37 12.20
C GLU A 78 -13.72 6.52 11.38
N GLY A 79 -13.84 5.21 11.60
CA GLY A 79 -14.65 4.31 10.77
C GLY A 79 -14.19 4.29 9.31
N CYS A 80 -12.89 4.42 9.07
CA CYS A 80 -12.27 4.33 7.76
C CYS A 80 -11.69 2.94 7.53
N ASN A 81 -11.77 2.44 6.31
CA ASN A 81 -11.12 1.20 5.91
C ASN A 81 -9.60 1.36 5.95
N VAL A 82 -8.89 0.26 6.14
CA VAL A 82 -7.42 0.23 6.26
C VAL A 82 -6.80 -0.44 5.06
N GLN A 83 -5.79 0.20 4.49
CA GLN A 83 -4.92 -0.39 3.47
C GLN A 83 -3.51 -0.55 4.05
N VAL A 84 -2.96 -1.76 3.96
CA VAL A 84 -1.60 -2.06 4.40
C VAL A 84 -0.76 -2.64 3.28
N THR A 85 0.55 -2.46 3.37
CA THR A 85 1.51 -3.11 2.50
C THR A 85 2.75 -3.51 3.29
N PRO A 86 3.17 -4.78 3.25
CA PRO A 86 4.41 -5.22 3.87
C PRO A 86 5.65 -4.76 3.09
N LEU A 87 5.48 -4.20 1.89
CA LEU A 87 6.57 -3.86 0.97
C LEU A 87 7.40 -5.10 0.64
N TRP A 88 8.72 -5.07 0.89
CA TRP A 88 9.66 -6.18 0.68
C TRP A 88 9.74 -7.16 1.86
N LEU A 89 8.95 -6.92 2.91
CA LEU A 89 8.89 -7.79 4.08
C LEU A 89 7.90 -8.93 3.86
N GLY A 90 8.15 -10.04 4.55
CA GLY A 90 7.41 -11.28 4.35
C GLY A 90 6.16 -11.42 5.22
N ASP A 91 5.78 -12.66 5.46
CA ASP A 91 4.54 -13.04 6.13
C ASP A 91 4.50 -12.64 7.61
N GLU A 92 5.66 -12.48 8.26
CA GLU A 92 5.74 -11.93 9.63
C GLU A 92 5.22 -10.49 9.69
N GLU A 93 5.58 -9.64 8.71
CA GLU A 93 5.05 -8.28 8.65
C GLU A 93 3.56 -8.27 8.29
N VAL A 94 3.12 -9.17 7.41
CA VAL A 94 1.68 -9.32 7.08
C VAL A 94 0.89 -9.64 8.35
N SER A 95 1.37 -10.59 9.17
CA SER A 95 0.75 -10.95 10.45
C SER A 95 0.77 -9.78 11.44
N SER A 96 1.89 -9.08 11.56
CA SER A 96 2.05 -7.92 12.44
C SER A 96 1.12 -6.76 12.08
N LEU A 97 0.89 -6.52 10.78
CA LEU A 97 -0.03 -5.49 10.32
C LEU A 97 -1.50 -5.82 10.67
N MET A 98 -1.88 -7.10 10.56
CA MET A 98 -3.21 -7.56 10.99
C MET A 98 -3.37 -7.46 12.52
N GLU A 99 -2.35 -7.85 13.29
CA GLU A 99 -2.38 -7.71 14.77
C GLU A 99 -2.61 -6.26 15.19
N LYS A 100 -1.95 -5.29 14.56
CA LYS A 100 -2.16 -3.86 14.82
C LYS A 100 -3.60 -3.43 14.52
N PHE A 101 -4.18 -3.94 13.44
CA PHE A 101 -5.58 -3.68 13.11
C PHE A 101 -6.54 -4.26 14.14
N ASP A 102 -6.32 -5.51 14.59
CA ASP A 102 -7.13 -6.15 15.61
C ASP A 102 -7.06 -5.43 16.96
N ILE A 103 -5.86 -4.94 17.33
CA ILE A 103 -5.69 -4.10 18.52
C ILE A 103 -6.50 -2.81 18.39
N ALA A 104 -6.45 -2.15 17.23
CA ALA A 104 -7.23 -0.95 16.98
C ALA A 104 -8.74 -1.22 17.07
N CYS A 105 -9.24 -2.31 16.50
CA CYS A 105 -10.64 -2.72 16.59
C CYS A 105 -11.08 -3.00 18.05
N LYS A 106 -10.20 -3.56 18.85
CA LYS A 106 -10.46 -3.77 20.30
C LYS A 106 -10.49 -2.45 21.06
N ASN A 107 -9.57 -1.51 20.74
CA ASN A 107 -9.52 -0.19 21.40
C ASN A 107 -10.76 0.66 21.10
N TYR A 108 -11.38 0.46 19.95
CA TYR A 108 -12.57 1.20 19.48
C TYR A 108 -13.73 0.24 19.19
N SER A 109 -14.05 -0.60 20.15
CA SER A 109 -15.07 -1.67 20.03
C SER A 109 -16.51 -1.18 19.84
N ASP A 110 -16.78 0.10 20.03
CA ASP A 110 -18.04 0.79 19.73
C ASP A 110 -18.17 1.20 18.25
N ILE A 111 -17.09 1.10 17.49
CA ILE A 111 -17.09 1.35 16.05
C ILE A 111 -17.26 0.00 15.32
N GLU A 112 -18.15 -0.03 14.33
CA GLU A 112 -18.26 -1.19 13.42
C GLU A 112 -16.90 -1.48 12.77
N ARG A 113 -16.46 -2.76 12.82
CA ARG A 113 -15.15 -3.15 12.26
C ARG A 113 -15.04 -2.73 10.80
N PRO A 114 -14.11 -1.84 10.44
CA PRO A 114 -13.88 -1.49 9.05
C PRO A 114 -13.25 -2.66 8.28
N LYS A 115 -13.19 -2.55 6.97
CA LYS A 115 -12.44 -3.50 6.15
C LYS A 115 -10.95 -3.23 6.22
N ILE A 116 -10.16 -4.30 6.08
CA ILE A 116 -8.71 -4.21 5.88
C ILE A 116 -8.30 -4.90 4.57
N MET A 117 -7.48 -4.20 3.77
CA MET A 117 -6.93 -4.68 2.51
C MET A 117 -5.42 -4.79 2.61
N VAL A 118 -4.85 -5.89 2.10
CA VAL A 118 -3.40 -6.04 1.92
C VAL A 118 -3.01 -5.88 0.45
N LEU A 119 -2.07 -4.97 0.18
CA LEU A 119 -1.45 -4.77 -1.12
C LEU A 119 -0.11 -5.51 -1.14
N ARG A 120 0.08 -6.48 -2.04
CA ARG A 120 1.34 -7.23 -2.18
C ARG A 120 1.80 -7.29 -3.63
N HIS A 121 3.12 -7.15 -3.85
CA HIS A 121 3.72 -7.48 -5.14
C HIS A 121 3.42 -8.93 -5.47
N THR A 122 2.80 -9.12 -6.64
CA THR A 122 2.30 -10.41 -7.09
C THR A 122 2.80 -10.68 -8.50
N PHE A 123 3.31 -11.89 -8.73
CA PHE A 123 3.69 -12.37 -10.04
C PHE A 123 3.39 -13.86 -10.16
N VAL A 124 2.59 -14.23 -11.15
CA VAL A 124 2.18 -15.60 -11.42
C VAL A 124 2.79 -16.06 -12.73
N ALA A 125 3.44 -17.21 -12.72
CA ALA A 125 3.99 -17.83 -13.92
C ALA A 125 3.92 -19.36 -13.83
N GLU A 126 4.06 -20.05 -14.96
CA GLU A 126 3.91 -21.51 -15.04
C GLU A 126 5.25 -22.24 -14.98
N THR A 127 6.36 -21.57 -15.25
CA THR A 127 7.69 -22.16 -15.26
C THR A 127 8.58 -21.56 -14.19
N GLU A 128 9.48 -22.38 -13.62
CA GLU A 128 10.45 -21.89 -12.63
C GLU A 128 11.38 -20.81 -13.21
N GLU A 129 11.71 -20.89 -14.50
CA GLU A 129 12.53 -19.89 -15.18
C GLU A 129 11.84 -18.51 -15.18
N GLU A 130 10.55 -18.45 -15.54
CA GLU A 130 9.75 -17.22 -15.50
C GLU A 130 9.58 -16.69 -14.06
N ILE A 131 9.36 -17.58 -13.09
CA ILE A 131 9.24 -17.25 -11.68
C ILE A 131 10.52 -16.61 -11.15
N LEU A 132 11.68 -17.18 -11.45
CA LEU A 132 12.97 -16.62 -11.08
C LEU A 132 13.25 -15.28 -11.77
N GLN A 133 12.87 -15.16 -13.04
CA GLN A 133 12.98 -13.88 -13.74
C GLN A 133 12.07 -12.82 -13.11
N GLY A 134 10.83 -13.17 -12.76
CA GLY A 134 9.91 -12.28 -12.04
C GLY A 134 10.47 -11.81 -10.70
N ALA A 135 11.12 -12.70 -9.96
CA ALA A 135 11.79 -12.34 -8.70
C ALA A 135 12.95 -11.34 -8.92
N LYS A 136 13.74 -11.50 -10.00
CA LYS A 136 14.81 -10.55 -10.38
C LYS A 136 14.23 -9.18 -10.75
N ASP A 137 13.14 -9.15 -11.48
CA ASP A 137 12.51 -7.89 -11.92
C ASP A 137 11.89 -7.14 -10.71
N ILE A 138 11.26 -7.84 -9.79
CA ILE A 138 10.76 -7.25 -8.54
C ILE A 138 11.91 -6.81 -7.64
N SER A 139 13.00 -7.58 -7.57
CA SER A 139 14.24 -7.17 -6.88
C SER A 139 14.76 -5.83 -7.43
N ARG A 140 14.90 -5.74 -8.74
CA ARG A 140 15.33 -4.50 -9.40
C ARG A 140 14.39 -3.33 -9.08
N PHE A 141 13.08 -3.55 -9.11
CA PHE A 141 12.11 -2.53 -8.71
C PHE A 141 12.38 -2.03 -7.29
N TYR A 142 12.57 -2.92 -6.31
CA TYR A 142 12.81 -2.52 -4.93
C TYR A 142 14.17 -1.84 -4.71
N CYS A 143 15.21 -2.20 -5.45
CA CYS A 143 16.47 -1.48 -5.43
C CYS A 143 16.27 0.00 -5.81
N TYR A 144 15.57 0.25 -6.91
CA TYR A 144 15.25 1.62 -7.34
C TYR A 144 14.26 2.32 -6.42
N PHE A 145 13.23 1.60 -5.96
CA PHE A 145 12.26 2.14 -5.00
C PHE A 145 12.93 2.57 -3.70
N GLY A 146 13.83 1.73 -3.16
CA GLY A 146 14.60 2.05 -1.96
C GLY A 146 15.53 3.26 -2.15
N ALA A 147 16.25 3.31 -3.27
CA ALA A 147 17.13 4.42 -3.61
C ALA A 147 16.36 5.74 -3.74
N TRP A 148 15.22 5.69 -4.42
CA TRP A 148 14.34 6.84 -4.59
C TRP A 148 13.71 7.29 -3.25
N PHE A 149 13.32 6.35 -2.40
CA PHE A 149 12.72 6.64 -1.10
C PHE A 149 13.67 7.34 -0.14
N LYS A 150 14.99 7.04 -0.24
CA LYS A 150 16.04 7.72 0.53
C LYS A 150 16.24 9.18 0.11
N ASN A 151 15.96 9.50 -1.16
CA ASN A 151 16.12 10.84 -1.73
C ASN A 151 17.53 11.41 -1.58
N GLU A 152 18.55 10.56 -1.78
CA GLU A 152 19.98 10.90 -1.64
C GLU A 152 20.71 11.02 -2.99
N ARG A 153 20.07 10.55 -4.07
CA ARG A 153 20.67 10.52 -5.43
C ARG A 153 20.29 11.78 -6.22
N PRO A 154 21.19 12.26 -7.10
CA PRO A 154 20.87 13.34 -8.03
C PRO A 154 19.64 13.02 -8.88
N ILE A 155 18.85 14.04 -9.13
CA ILE A 155 17.65 13.94 -9.99
C ILE A 155 17.87 14.83 -11.21
N GLU A 156 17.81 14.22 -12.40
CA GLU A 156 17.84 14.92 -13.66
C GLU A 156 16.57 14.59 -14.47
N GLN A 157 15.89 15.63 -14.97
CA GLN A 157 14.65 15.49 -15.77
C GLN A 157 13.60 14.55 -15.15
N GLY A 158 13.50 14.53 -13.83
CA GLY A 158 12.54 13.69 -13.09
C GLY A 158 12.98 12.24 -12.88
N LEU A 159 14.19 11.87 -13.27
CA LEU A 159 14.77 10.55 -13.09
C LEU A 159 15.92 10.60 -12.08
N ILE A 160 15.98 9.62 -11.18
CA ILE A 160 17.15 9.45 -10.31
C ILE A 160 18.31 8.84 -11.10
N GLU A 161 19.53 9.15 -10.68
CA GLU A 161 20.74 8.52 -11.23
C GLU A 161 20.62 6.99 -11.14
N LYS A 162 21.06 6.28 -12.20
CA LYS A 162 20.99 4.82 -12.27
C LYS A 162 21.85 4.15 -11.20
N LEU A 163 21.30 3.10 -10.59
CA LEU A 163 22.07 2.18 -9.77
C LEU A 163 22.97 1.32 -10.64
N THR A 164 24.20 1.09 -10.19
CA THR A 164 25.09 0.10 -10.80
C THR A 164 24.70 -1.31 -10.36
N ASP A 165 25.15 -2.32 -11.10
CA ASP A 165 24.90 -3.73 -10.74
C ASP A 165 25.57 -4.08 -9.39
N GLU A 166 26.72 -3.47 -9.08
CA GLU A 166 27.41 -3.66 -7.80
C GLU A 166 26.62 -3.04 -6.63
N GLU A 167 26.07 -1.83 -6.80
CA GLU A 167 25.19 -1.21 -5.80
C GLU A 167 23.95 -2.06 -5.56
N MET A 168 23.31 -2.58 -6.62
CA MET A 168 22.13 -3.44 -6.48
C MET A 168 22.47 -4.76 -5.79
N ALA A 169 23.58 -5.39 -6.14
CA ALA A 169 24.06 -6.62 -5.49
C ALA A 169 24.36 -6.43 -3.99
N GLY A 170 24.77 -5.24 -3.58
CA GLY A 170 24.99 -4.89 -2.18
C GLY A 170 23.72 -4.73 -1.34
N LEU A 171 22.55 -4.69 -1.98
CA LEU A 171 21.23 -4.55 -1.31
C LEU A 171 20.58 -5.93 -1.05
N GLU A 172 21.21 -6.75 -0.20
CA GLU A 172 20.78 -8.12 0.09
C GLU A 172 19.30 -8.24 0.47
N MET A 173 18.76 -7.25 1.20
CA MET A 173 17.34 -7.21 1.57
C MET A 173 16.38 -7.23 0.37
N TYR A 174 16.84 -6.80 -0.78
CA TYR A 174 16.09 -6.80 -2.04
C TYR A 174 16.57 -7.88 -3.01
N SER A 175 17.41 -8.82 -2.59
CA SER A 175 17.88 -9.90 -3.47
C SER A 175 16.72 -10.66 -4.10
N PRO A 176 16.89 -11.25 -5.30
CA PRO A 176 15.85 -12.05 -5.94
C PRO A 176 15.31 -13.17 -5.05
N GLU A 177 16.18 -13.79 -4.24
CA GLU A 177 15.83 -14.86 -3.29
C GLU A 177 14.89 -14.32 -2.20
N ASN A 178 15.21 -13.14 -1.64
CA ASN A 178 14.37 -12.49 -0.65
C ASN A 178 13.04 -12.02 -1.26
N MET A 179 13.04 -11.54 -2.49
CA MET A 179 11.79 -11.19 -3.18
C MET A 179 10.92 -12.40 -3.45
N ARG A 180 11.51 -13.52 -3.91
CA ARG A 180 10.80 -14.80 -4.10
C ARG A 180 10.20 -15.31 -2.79
N LYS A 181 10.94 -15.17 -1.69
CA LYS A 181 10.49 -15.58 -0.34
C LYS A 181 9.37 -14.67 0.19
N ASN A 182 9.52 -13.36 0.09
CA ASN A 182 8.72 -12.37 0.81
C ASN A 182 7.55 -11.79 0.01
N SER A 183 7.63 -11.79 -1.32
CA SER A 183 6.54 -11.33 -2.19
C SER A 183 5.66 -12.51 -2.64
N VAL A 184 4.54 -12.23 -3.28
CA VAL A 184 3.62 -13.27 -3.78
C VAL A 184 4.01 -13.63 -5.22
N ILE A 185 5.12 -14.36 -5.35
CA ILE A 185 5.70 -14.78 -6.63
C ILE A 185 5.66 -16.30 -6.71
N GLY A 186 5.13 -16.89 -7.78
CA GLY A 186 5.12 -18.33 -7.93
C GLY A 186 4.17 -18.90 -8.97
N SER A 187 4.02 -20.23 -8.93
CA SER A 187 2.97 -20.92 -9.68
C SER A 187 1.57 -20.50 -9.18
N PRO A 188 0.51 -20.74 -9.96
CA PRO A 188 -0.85 -20.49 -9.49
C PRO A 188 -1.15 -21.08 -8.10
N GLU A 189 -0.70 -22.31 -7.83
CA GLU A 189 -0.91 -23.02 -6.57
C GLU A 189 -0.18 -22.34 -5.41
N GLU A 190 1.07 -21.93 -5.62
CA GLU A 190 1.85 -21.21 -4.62
C GLU A 190 1.24 -19.84 -4.30
N VAL A 191 0.77 -19.14 -5.32
CA VAL A 191 0.12 -17.83 -5.15
C VAL A 191 -1.21 -17.98 -4.42
N ILE A 192 -2.02 -19.00 -4.75
CA ILE A 192 -3.25 -19.33 -4.02
C ILE A 192 -2.95 -19.58 -2.54
N ALA A 193 -1.94 -20.39 -2.23
CA ALA A 193 -1.57 -20.68 -0.85
C ALA A 193 -1.19 -19.40 -0.05
N ARG A 194 -0.45 -18.49 -0.68
CA ARG A 194 -0.06 -17.21 -0.04
C ARG A 194 -1.22 -16.24 0.15
N ILE A 195 -2.19 -16.23 -0.76
CA ILE A 195 -3.39 -15.40 -0.61
C ILE A 195 -4.31 -16.01 0.46
N LYS A 196 -4.46 -17.34 0.50
CA LYS A 196 -5.20 -18.02 1.57
C LYS A 196 -4.61 -17.73 2.94
N PHE A 197 -3.31 -17.65 3.07
CA PHE A 197 -2.68 -17.20 4.32
C PHE A 197 -3.17 -15.80 4.75
N CYS A 198 -3.33 -14.86 3.81
CA CYS A 198 -3.91 -13.55 4.14
C CYS A 198 -5.38 -13.65 4.53
N GLU A 199 -6.17 -14.48 3.82
CA GLU A 199 -7.57 -14.75 4.15
C GLU A 199 -7.71 -15.37 5.56
N ASP A 200 -6.89 -16.36 5.89
CA ASP A 200 -6.88 -17.03 7.20
C ASP A 200 -6.50 -16.08 8.35
N LEU A 201 -5.69 -15.06 8.09
CA LEU A 201 -5.40 -13.99 9.04
C LEU A 201 -6.58 -13.02 9.24
N GLY A 202 -7.57 -13.00 8.35
CA GLY A 202 -8.75 -12.15 8.44
C GLY A 202 -8.70 -10.88 7.57
N TYR A 203 -7.85 -10.80 6.56
CA TYR A 203 -7.89 -9.74 5.55
C TYR A 203 -9.17 -9.85 4.72
N ASP A 204 -9.88 -8.74 4.56
CA ASP A 204 -11.13 -8.68 3.81
C ASP A 204 -10.91 -8.57 2.30
N GLU A 205 -9.80 -7.94 1.89
CA GLU A 205 -9.48 -7.70 0.49
C GLU A 205 -7.99 -7.93 0.21
N TYR A 206 -7.69 -8.55 -0.92
CA TYR A 206 -6.34 -8.69 -1.46
C TYR A 206 -6.18 -7.81 -2.69
N SER A 207 -5.14 -7.00 -2.73
CA SER A 207 -4.81 -6.14 -3.87
C SER A 207 -3.53 -6.60 -4.55
N TYR A 208 -3.63 -6.90 -5.84
CA TYR A 208 -2.52 -7.29 -6.70
C TYR A 208 -1.69 -6.06 -7.06
N TRP A 209 -0.45 -5.97 -6.58
CA TRP A 209 0.46 -4.91 -7.00
C TRP A 209 1.26 -5.36 -8.22
N ILE A 210 0.91 -4.81 -9.39
CA ILE A 210 1.50 -5.16 -10.69
C ILE A 210 2.77 -4.36 -11.03
N ASP A 211 3.01 -3.25 -10.32
CA ASP A 211 4.14 -2.37 -10.63
C ASP A 211 5.47 -3.07 -10.38
N SER A 212 6.34 -3.06 -11.41
CA SER A 212 7.62 -3.76 -11.38
C SER A 212 8.51 -3.30 -12.54
N SER A 213 9.73 -3.83 -12.63
CA SER A 213 10.64 -3.58 -13.76
C SER A 213 10.33 -4.41 -15.02
N MET A 214 9.28 -5.23 -14.98
CA MET A 214 8.88 -6.09 -16.10
C MET A 214 8.31 -5.28 -17.26
N ASP A 215 8.43 -5.82 -18.47
CA ASP A 215 7.74 -5.28 -19.64
C ASP A 215 6.21 -5.53 -19.57
N PHE A 216 5.49 -4.88 -20.48
CA PHE A 216 4.03 -4.92 -20.49
C PHE A 216 3.48 -6.33 -20.75
N GLU A 217 4.05 -7.09 -21.71
CA GLU A 217 3.54 -8.41 -22.07
C GLU A 217 3.74 -9.42 -20.93
N THR A 218 4.87 -9.34 -20.23
CA THR A 218 5.14 -10.15 -19.04
C THR A 218 4.13 -9.86 -17.92
N LYS A 219 3.85 -8.58 -17.64
CA LYS A 219 2.84 -8.17 -16.66
C LYS A 219 1.44 -8.65 -17.04
N LYS A 220 1.07 -8.47 -18.31
CA LYS A 220 -0.22 -8.89 -18.85
C LYS A 220 -0.43 -10.39 -18.72
N LYS A 221 0.55 -11.21 -19.16
CA LYS A 221 0.50 -12.67 -19.04
C LYS A 221 0.31 -13.10 -17.59
N SER A 222 1.05 -12.50 -16.66
CA SER A 222 0.93 -12.82 -15.23
C SER A 222 -0.45 -12.45 -14.67
N LEU A 223 -1.01 -11.32 -15.06
CA LEU A 223 -2.35 -10.91 -14.65
C LEU A 223 -3.44 -11.82 -15.24
N GLU A 224 -3.31 -12.22 -16.51
CA GLU A 224 -4.22 -13.18 -17.14
C GLU A 224 -4.22 -14.51 -16.42
N LEU A 225 -3.04 -15.08 -16.11
CA LEU A 225 -2.92 -16.29 -15.29
C LEU A 225 -3.54 -16.12 -13.89
N PHE A 226 -3.35 -14.97 -13.25
CA PHE A 226 -3.97 -14.68 -11.97
C PHE A 226 -5.50 -14.73 -12.07
N ILE A 227 -6.08 -14.06 -13.07
CA ILE A 227 -7.52 -14.04 -13.29
C ILE A 227 -8.07 -15.43 -13.59
N GLU A 228 -7.38 -16.21 -14.44
CA GLU A 228 -7.86 -17.51 -14.92
C GLU A 228 -7.64 -18.65 -13.91
N LYS A 229 -6.52 -18.63 -13.17
CA LYS A 229 -6.08 -19.77 -12.35
C LYS A 229 -6.13 -19.49 -10.84
N VAL A 230 -5.98 -18.24 -10.42
CA VAL A 230 -5.89 -17.89 -8.98
C VAL A 230 -7.22 -17.38 -8.46
N MET A 231 -7.82 -16.37 -9.10
CA MET A 231 -9.08 -15.77 -8.64
C MET A 231 -10.21 -16.77 -8.40
N PRO A 232 -10.42 -17.81 -9.25
CA PRO A 232 -11.49 -18.78 -9.02
C PRO A 232 -11.40 -19.56 -7.71
N ALA A 233 -10.23 -19.58 -7.05
CA ALA A 233 -10.07 -20.24 -5.74
C ALA A 233 -10.67 -19.45 -4.56
N PHE A 234 -11.13 -18.22 -4.81
CA PHE A 234 -11.64 -17.27 -3.79
C PHE A 234 -13.08 -16.79 -4.06
N ASN A 235 -13.80 -17.47 -4.95
CA ASN A 235 -15.21 -17.19 -5.32
C ASN A 235 -16.19 -18.14 -4.60
#